data_6de7c9e50a0eb70740382f351368b677
#
_entry.id   6de7c9e50a0eb70740382f351368b677
#
_cell.length_a   1.000
_cell.length_b   1.000
_cell.length_c   1.000
_cell.angle_alpha   90.00
_cell.angle_beta   90.00
_cell.angle_gamma   90.00
#
_symmetry.space_group_name_H-M   'P 1'
#
loop_
_entity.id
_entity.type
_entity.pdbx_description
1 polymer ?
#
loop_
_entity_poly.entity_id
_entity_poly.type
_entity_poly.pdbx_seq_one_letter_code
_entity_poly.pdbx_strand_id
1 'polypeptide(L)'
;MDSTYKTNKYKLPFFEIIGMTPCNKNFIIAYAIMKDETEGSYRWVLERLRCLIGEHIHPSAILTDRELGLMRPVSEVFPRSSHLLCTWHINKDVEDRVYRISGKNQEFAEIFKNSTWKKIIRAPSFDQYNIVVEHFRDRFKGFPGLIQYIEGTWLGHREKFVSCWTDLVLHFGNTTTCRVESAHAQLKQWLNSSTGALDTVWTKVDKVIQSQLIDIRKTLEDSRRTIGVHRRGFPFDKLSCRVSHYCLDLISKELRRMRELSTDVYDRCGCVVRSTHQIPCACELRAVVDSGNPISLDSIHPFWTKLVILGDGLDTSAQPDFAGFQTEEHQYFHEVADEVMTKDPSVLRDISRIVRERLHPEDLGYMEPEVKTNVRGRPKGSKSTKRDPSRHEYKDRVPGRPKSSKAQKNRTSASAGLQNAEVIPGFLLPFVDELVDVRGDGNCGFRVVADHIYGDEKMWGMTRMNIANEISAHPYRYEGIFIDGLQAAITRISWEGGECGPSYWMQVLDDLFPIATIFNAAVIYIQGGTLQQTRFSSFTVLPLHSSEVHSRPSKEIVILYISGRAHFVRLNLQDNFPVPPIPTLWFQHRDHTVQSWHTLYANRREQWDSLIGMAD
;
A
#
# COMPACT_ATOMS: atom_id res chain seq x y z
N MET A 1 -9.65 8.94 1.50
CA MET A 1 -11.00 8.44 1.17
C MET A 1 -11.44 9.04 -0.15
N ASP A 2 -12.00 8.26 -1.04
CA ASP A 2 -12.50 8.73 -2.33
C ASP A 2 -13.46 7.72 -2.95
N SER A 3 -14.33 8.18 -3.86
CA SER A 3 -15.28 7.34 -4.60
C SER A 3 -14.83 7.13 -6.04
N THR A 4 -15.08 5.93 -6.56
CA THR A 4 -14.82 5.62 -7.96
C THR A 4 -16.05 4.99 -8.63
N TYR A 5 -16.05 5.03 -9.95
CA TYR A 5 -17.13 4.53 -10.80
C TYR A 5 -16.63 3.46 -11.76
N LYS A 6 -17.58 2.86 -12.51
CA LYS A 6 -17.29 1.80 -13.49
C LYS A 6 -16.69 0.55 -12.84
N THR A 7 -17.19 0.20 -11.65
CA THR A 7 -16.78 -0.99 -10.90
C THR A 7 -17.80 -2.12 -10.97
N ASN A 8 -19.08 -1.80 -11.30
CA ASN A 8 -20.19 -2.75 -11.29
C ASN A 8 -21.23 -2.43 -12.37
N LYS A 9 -22.06 -3.44 -12.74
CA LYS A 9 -23.10 -3.30 -13.78
C LYS A 9 -24.21 -2.32 -13.41
N TYR A 10 -24.42 -2.08 -12.12
CA TYR A 10 -25.47 -1.18 -11.61
C TYR A 10 -25.05 0.29 -11.62
N LYS A 11 -23.79 0.58 -11.92
CA LYS A 11 -23.20 1.94 -11.93
C LYS A 11 -23.32 2.64 -10.57
N LEU A 12 -23.30 1.86 -9.51
CA LEU A 12 -23.27 2.37 -8.15
C LEU A 12 -21.88 2.91 -7.82
N PRO A 13 -21.78 4.04 -7.09
CA PRO A 13 -20.51 4.53 -6.56
C PRO A 13 -19.84 3.51 -5.68
N PHE A 14 -18.53 3.34 -5.83
CA PHE A 14 -17.70 2.49 -5.00
C PHE A 14 -16.77 3.40 -4.19
N PHE A 15 -17.00 3.48 -2.90
CA PHE A 15 -16.27 4.33 -1.97
C PHE A 15 -15.19 3.51 -1.27
N GLU A 16 -13.93 3.97 -1.35
CA GLU A 16 -12.79 3.30 -0.73
C GLU A 16 -12.16 4.15 0.38
N ILE A 17 -11.82 3.49 1.47
CA ILE A 17 -11.13 4.05 2.62
C ILE A 17 -9.81 3.30 2.78
N ILE A 18 -8.72 4.00 2.55
CA ILE A 18 -7.37 3.43 2.48
C ILE A 18 -6.52 3.96 3.63
N GLY A 19 -5.82 3.07 4.29
CA GLY A 19 -4.80 3.37 5.29
C GLY A 19 -3.37 3.20 4.76
N MET A 20 -2.40 3.54 5.60
CA MET A 20 -0.97 3.39 5.34
C MET A 20 -0.33 2.57 6.45
N THR A 21 0.49 1.59 6.07
CA THR A 21 1.32 0.83 7.01
C THR A 21 2.62 1.58 7.34
N PRO A 22 3.33 1.21 8.42
CA PRO A 22 4.66 1.75 8.73
C PRO A 22 5.68 1.59 7.60
N CYS A 23 5.51 0.58 6.75
CA CYS A 23 6.34 0.34 5.58
C CYS A 23 5.87 1.07 4.31
N ASN A 24 5.03 2.10 4.45
CA ASN A 24 4.51 2.92 3.35
C ASN A 24 3.63 2.14 2.34
N LYS A 25 3.11 0.97 2.72
CA LYS A 25 2.17 0.22 1.88
C LYS A 25 0.74 0.70 2.13
N ASN A 26 -0.08 0.64 1.09
CA ASN A 26 -1.51 0.90 1.20
C ASN A 26 -2.23 -0.35 1.73
N PHE A 27 -3.26 -0.17 2.53
CA PHE A 27 -4.21 -1.22 2.86
C PHE A 27 -5.63 -0.70 2.84
N ILE A 28 -6.55 -1.54 2.44
CA ILE A 28 -7.98 -1.23 2.45
C ILE A 28 -8.46 -1.33 3.89
N ILE A 29 -8.96 -0.21 4.45
CA ILE A 29 -9.61 -0.17 5.76
C ILE A 29 -11.07 -0.61 5.60
N ALA A 30 -11.75 -0.04 4.62
CA ALA A 30 -13.13 -0.36 4.29
C ALA A 30 -13.45 0.07 2.86
N TYR A 31 -14.50 -0.52 2.32
CA TYR A 31 -15.14 -0.06 1.09
C TYR A 31 -16.65 -0.16 1.23
N ALA A 32 -17.36 0.66 0.48
CA ALA A 32 -18.81 0.65 0.44
C ALA A 32 -19.32 0.86 -0.98
N ILE A 33 -20.34 0.10 -1.35
CA ILE A 33 -21.12 0.34 -2.55
C ILE A 33 -22.33 1.18 -2.13
N MET A 34 -22.40 2.41 -2.63
CA MET A 34 -23.40 3.37 -2.22
C MET A 34 -24.47 3.56 -3.31
N LYS A 35 -25.67 3.91 -2.89
CA LYS A 35 -26.75 4.27 -3.83
C LYS A 35 -26.43 5.57 -4.58
N ASP A 36 -25.86 6.53 -3.87
CA ASP A 36 -25.52 7.86 -4.34
C ASP A 36 -24.40 8.48 -3.47
N GLU A 37 -23.93 9.66 -3.85
CA GLU A 37 -22.88 10.42 -3.14
C GLU A 37 -23.50 11.58 -2.35
N THR A 38 -24.60 11.34 -1.65
CA THR A 38 -25.22 12.32 -0.76
C THR A 38 -24.57 12.36 0.61
N GLU A 39 -24.77 13.45 1.35
CA GLU A 39 -24.33 13.58 2.74
C GLU A 39 -24.84 12.42 3.61
N GLY A 40 -26.09 11.99 3.41
CA GLY A 40 -26.68 10.88 4.15
C GLY A 40 -26.00 9.54 3.87
N SER A 41 -25.66 9.25 2.61
CA SER A 41 -24.96 8.01 2.24
C SER A 41 -23.55 7.98 2.82
N TYR A 42 -22.79 9.07 2.73
CA TYR A 42 -21.46 9.17 3.32
C TYR A 42 -21.50 9.08 4.85
N ARG A 43 -22.45 9.77 5.50
CA ARG A 43 -22.63 9.71 6.95
C ARG A 43 -22.86 8.28 7.41
N TRP A 44 -23.77 7.58 6.77
CA TRP A 44 -24.07 6.18 7.11
C TRP A 44 -22.82 5.29 7.01
N VAL A 45 -22.03 5.41 5.93
CA VAL A 45 -20.77 4.63 5.77
C VAL A 45 -19.78 4.95 6.87
N LEU A 46 -19.57 6.23 7.18
CA LEU A 46 -18.61 6.66 8.19
C LEU A 46 -19.03 6.26 9.61
N GLU A 47 -20.32 6.30 9.93
CA GLU A 47 -20.87 5.80 11.19
C GLU A 47 -20.66 4.29 11.32
N ARG A 48 -20.90 3.51 10.27
CA ARG A 48 -20.60 2.07 10.26
C ARG A 48 -19.11 1.80 10.42
N LEU A 49 -18.27 2.55 9.73
CA LEU A 49 -16.82 2.46 9.92
C LEU A 49 -16.44 2.76 11.38
N ARG A 50 -17.01 3.81 11.97
CA ARG A 50 -16.76 4.19 13.36
C ARG A 50 -17.09 3.06 14.33
N CYS A 51 -18.24 2.40 14.13
CA CYS A 51 -18.63 1.23 14.91
C CYS A 51 -17.64 0.06 14.75
N LEU A 52 -17.15 -0.20 13.52
CA LEU A 52 -16.24 -1.32 13.23
C LEU A 52 -14.84 -1.12 13.83
N ILE A 53 -14.28 0.08 13.75
CA ILE A 53 -12.92 0.35 14.28
C ILE A 53 -12.91 0.60 15.79
N GLY A 54 -14.07 0.82 16.40
CA GLY A 54 -14.21 1.14 17.81
C GLY A 54 -14.03 2.64 18.12
N GLU A 55 -14.72 3.12 19.13
CA GLU A 55 -14.77 4.55 19.48
C GLU A 55 -13.44 5.11 20.00
N HIS A 56 -12.57 4.26 20.53
CA HIS A 56 -11.25 4.65 21.04
C HIS A 56 -10.21 4.88 19.94
N ILE A 57 -10.47 4.43 18.70
CA ILE A 57 -9.54 4.61 17.58
C ILE A 57 -9.85 5.91 16.85
N HIS A 58 -8.91 6.85 16.89
CA HIS A 58 -9.00 8.14 16.22
C HIS A 58 -7.87 8.27 15.18
N PRO A 59 -8.17 8.27 13.87
CA PRO A 59 -7.17 8.62 12.87
C PRO A 59 -6.64 10.04 13.13
N SER A 60 -5.33 10.24 13.08
CA SER A 60 -4.73 11.57 13.25
C SER A 60 -5.16 12.52 12.13
N ALA A 61 -5.22 12.01 10.90
CA ALA A 61 -5.66 12.75 9.73
C ALA A 61 -6.57 11.91 8.82
N ILE A 62 -7.56 12.56 8.23
CA ILE A 62 -8.42 12.00 7.18
C ILE A 62 -8.28 12.90 5.96
N LEU A 63 -7.86 12.31 4.84
CA LEU A 63 -7.63 13.02 3.59
C LEU A 63 -8.71 12.67 2.57
N THR A 64 -9.33 13.70 1.99
CA THR A 64 -10.36 13.57 0.95
C THR A 64 -10.10 14.56 -0.18
N ASP A 65 -10.77 14.40 -1.30
CA ASP A 65 -11.00 15.53 -2.21
C ASP A 65 -12.07 16.49 -1.64
N ARG A 66 -12.35 17.56 -2.38
CA ARG A 66 -13.41 18.52 -1.97
C ARG A 66 -14.80 18.02 -2.40
N GLU A 67 -15.19 16.84 -1.93
CA GLU A 67 -16.56 16.33 -2.08
C GLU A 67 -17.43 16.91 -0.98
N LEU A 68 -18.32 17.84 -1.33
CA LEU A 68 -19.12 18.59 -0.34
C LEU A 68 -20.04 17.68 0.49
N GLY A 69 -20.53 16.58 -0.10
CA GLY A 69 -21.33 15.59 0.60
C GLY A 69 -20.54 14.80 1.65
N LEU A 70 -19.21 14.70 1.50
CA LEU A 70 -18.34 13.98 2.40
C LEU A 70 -17.74 14.87 3.51
N MET A 71 -17.50 16.15 3.22
CA MET A 71 -16.75 17.04 4.12
C MET A 71 -17.40 17.19 5.50
N ARG A 72 -18.72 17.39 5.55
CA ARG A 72 -19.45 17.56 6.81
C ARG A 72 -19.55 16.26 7.61
N PRO A 73 -19.94 15.12 7.04
CA PRO A 73 -19.91 13.83 7.72
C PRO A 73 -18.55 13.46 8.32
N VAL A 74 -17.44 13.71 7.62
CA VAL A 74 -16.10 13.46 8.18
C VAL A 74 -15.89 14.26 9.46
N SER A 75 -16.22 15.54 9.47
CA SER A 75 -16.03 16.41 10.64
C SER A 75 -16.94 16.05 11.82
N GLU A 76 -18.14 15.52 11.55
CA GLU A 76 -19.11 15.14 12.59
C GLU A 76 -18.83 13.76 13.17
N VAL A 77 -18.49 12.76 12.33
CA VAL A 77 -18.24 11.39 12.78
C VAL A 77 -16.83 11.23 13.36
N PHE A 78 -15.86 11.97 12.88
CA PHE A 78 -14.46 11.94 13.34
C PHE A 78 -13.99 13.33 13.84
N PRO A 79 -14.60 13.91 14.88
CA PRO A 79 -14.32 15.28 15.33
C PRO A 79 -12.91 15.48 15.87
N ARG A 80 -12.22 14.40 16.27
CA ARG A 80 -10.84 14.43 16.77
C ARG A 80 -9.80 14.26 15.65
N SER A 81 -10.22 13.97 14.43
CA SER A 81 -9.33 13.78 13.29
C SER A 81 -9.17 15.08 12.51
N SER A 82 -7.96 15.42 12.12
CA SER A 82 -7.72 16.54 11.22
C SER A 82 -8.18 16.19 9.80
N HIS A 83 -9.19 16.90 9.31
CA HIS A 83 -9.68 16.70 7.95
C HIS A 83 -8.85 17.54 6.96
N LEU A 84 -8.07 16.88 6.13
CA LEU A 84 -7.23 17.50 5.09
C LEU A 84 -7.85 17.34 3.70
N LEU A 85 -7.59 18.30 2.81
CA LEU A 85 -8.01 18.26 1.42
C LEU A 85 -6.84 17.95 0.49
N CYS A 86 -7.11 17.17 -0.54
CA CYS A 86 -6.12 16.78 -1.54
C CYS A 86 -5.54 17.98 -2.29
N THR A 87 -4.28 18.28 -2.07
CA THR A 87 -3.59 19.41 -2.71
C THR A 87 -3.48 19.23 -4.22
N TRP A 88 -3.44 18.00 -4.74
CA TRP A 88 -3.39 17.74 -6.17
C TRP A 88 -4.71 18.13 -6.86
N HIS A 89 -5.87 17.73 -6.32
CA HIS A 89 -7.18 18.10 -6.84
C HIS A 89 -7.41 19.60 -6.77
N ILE A 90 -7.04 20.23 -5.65
CA ILE A 90 -7.10 21.68 -5.49
C ILE A 90 -6.29 22.39 -6.58
N ASN A 91 -5.05 21.98 -6.79
CA ASN A 91 -4.18 22.57 -7.81
C ASN A 91 -4.76 22.43 -9.22
N LYS A 92 -5.34 21.27 -9.50
CA LYS A 92 -5.97 20.98 -10.80
C LYS A 92 -7.21 21.86 -11.04
N ASP A 93 -8.08 21.99 -10.03
CA ASP A 93 -9.27 22.83 -10.08
C ASP A 93 -8.92 24.31 -10.27
N VAL A 94 -7.93 24.77 -9.53
CA VAL A 94 -7.45 26.14 -9.64
C VAL A 94 -6.89 26.38 -11.04
N GLU A 95 -6.07 25.50 -11.57
CA GLU A 95 -5.52 25.61 -12.92
C GLU A 95 -6.63 25.66 -13.98
N ASP A 96 -7.58 24.72 -13.94
CA ASP A 96 -8.70 24.66 -14.88
C ASP A 96 -9.60 25.90 -14.80
N ARG A 97 -9.82 26.44 -13.62
CA ARG A 97 -10.64 27.64 -13.42
C ARG A 97 -9.92 28.90 -13.88
N VAL A 98 -8.65 29.05 -13.54
CA VAL A 98 -7.81 30.17 -13.97
C VAL A 98 -7.68 30.20 -15.49
N TYR A 99 -7.48 29.03 -16.12
CA TYR A 99 -7.51 28.89 -17.58
C TYR A 99 -8.79 29.45 -18.22
N ARG A 100 -9.95 29.15 -17.61
CA ARG A 100 -11.24 29.66 -18.13
C ARG A 100 -11.40 31.16 -17.91
N ILE A 101 -10.99 31.69 -16.73
CA ILE A 101 -11.10 33.10 -16.38
C ILE A 101 -10.16 33.96 -17.24
N SER A 102 -8.98 33.43 -17.59
CA SER A 102 -7.98 34.12 -18.42
C SER A 102 -8.26 34.09 -19.93
N GLY A 103 -9.48 33.69 -20.34
CA GLY A 103 -9.81 33.56 -21.75
C GLY A 103 -9.13 32.36 -22.44
N LYS A 104 -8.94 31.27 -21.73
CA LYS A 104 -8.28 30.01 -22.16
C LYS A 104 -6.76 30.16 -22.38
N ASN A 105 -6.12 31.01 -21.62
CA ASN A 105 -4.67 31.18 -21.66
C ASN A 105 -4.00 30.13 -20.74
N GLN A 106 -3.41 29.10 -21.34
CA GLN A 106 -2.73 28.02 -20.61
C GLN A 106 -1.47 28.50 -19.89
N GLU A 107 -0.67 29.33 -20.52
CA GLU A 107 0.54 29.89 -19.95
C GLU A 107 0.26 30.72 -18.70
N PHE A 108 -0.76 31.57 -18.75
CA PHE A 108 -1.21 32.33 -17.59
C PHE A 108 -1.64 31.43 -16.42
N ALA A 109 -2.40 30.37 -16.70
CA ALA A 109 -2.86 29.43 -15.69
C ALA A 109 -1.70 28.68 -15.03
N GLU A 110 -0.71 28.23 -15.81
CA GLU A 110 0.48 27.55 -15.32
C GLU A 110 1.37 28.49 -14.50
N ILE A 111 1.60 29.72 -14.96
CA ILE A 111 2.36 30.74 -14.22
C ILE A 111 1.65 31.03 -12.90
N PHE A 112 0.35 31.25 -12.89
CA PHE A 112 -0.41 31.49 -11.68
C PHE A 112 -0.27 30.34 -10.69
N LYS A 113 -0.50 29.11 -11.14
CA LYS A 113 -0.39 27.89 -10.31
C LYS A 113 1.01 27.74 -9.71
N ASN A 114 2.05 27.87 -10.53
CA ASN A 114 3.42 27.59 -10.12
C ASN A 114 4.09 28.76 -9.35
N SER A 115 3.53 29.95 -9.40
CA SER A 115 4.05 31.12 -8.70
C SER A 115 3.16 31.53 -7.51
N THR A 116 2.10 32.27 -7.76
CA THR A 116 1.26 32.89 -6.72
C THR A 116 0.50 31.86 -5.91
N TRP A 117 -0.20 30.92 -6.57
CA TRP A 117 -0.96 29.88 -5.89
C TRP A 117 -0.06 28.97 -5.05
N LYS A 118 1.07 28.54 -5.61
CA LYS A 118 2.06 27.74 -4.89
C LYS A 118 2.60 28.45 -3.64
N LYS A 119 2.80 29.77 -3.68
CA LYS A 119 3.22 30.55 -2.52
C LYS A 119 2.13 30.57 -1.44
N ILE A 120 0.86 30.69 -1.81
CA ILE A 120 -0.27 30.64 -0.87
C ILE A 120 -0.31 29.26 -0.18
N ILE A 121 -0.29 28.17 -0.95
CA ILE A 121 -0.37 26.81 -0.40
C ILE A 121 0.82 26.48 0.51
N ARG A 122 2.02 26.89 0.11
CA ARG A 122 3.27 26.58 0.81
C ARG A 122 3.72 27.64 1.80
N ALA A 123 2.83 28.54 2.20
CA ALA A 123 3.16 29.55 3.21
C ALA A 123 3.60 28.85 4.51
N PRO A 124 4.83 29.10 5.00
CA PRO A 124 5.40 28.36 6.14
C PRO A 124 4.90 28.86 7.49
N SER A 125 4.32 30.05 7.55
CA SER A 125 3.75 30.64 8.75
C SER A 125 2.47 31.39 8.44
N PHE A 126 1.67 31.64 9.47
CA PHE A 126 0.45 32.41 9.40
C PHE A 126 0.68 33.82 8.86
N ASP A 127 1.75 34.50 9.30
CA ASP A 127 2.08 35.85 8.84
C ASP A 127 2.46 35.85 7.36
N GLN A 128 3.27 34.90 6.92
CA GLN A 128 3.63 34.75 5.50
C GLN A 128 2.41 34.45 4.64
N TYR A 129 1.48 33.63 5.14
CA TYR A 129 0.22 33.38 4.45
C TYR A 129 -0.57 34.66 4.24
N ASN A 130 -0.75 35.49 5.28
CA ASN A 130 -1.48 36.75 5.18
C ASN A 130 -0.82 37.70 4.16
N ILE A 131 0.50 37.87 4.24
CA ILE A 131 1.28 38.70 3.30
C ILE A 131 1.08 38.21 1.85
N VAL A 132 1.17 36.92 1.60
CA VAL A 132 1.03 36.37 0.25
C VAL A 132 -0.39 36.51 -0.28
N VAL A 133 -1.40 36.37 0.57
CA VAL A 133 -2.81 36.57 0.18
C VAL A 133 -3.09 38.05 -0.13
N GLU A 134 -2.53 39.00 0.63
CA GLU A 134 -2.64 40.44 0.32
C GLU A 134 -1.96 40.76 -1.00
N HIS A 135 -0.74 40.28 -1.23
CA HIS A 135 -0.06 40.42 -2.51
C HIS A 135 -0.85 39.81 -3.67
N PHE A 136 -1.51 38.69 -3.45
CA PHE A 136 -2.41 38.10 -4.44
C PHE A 136 -3.56 39.03 -4.79
N ARG A 137 -4.24 39.61 -3.80
CA ARG A 137 -5.36 40.56 -4.01
C ARG A 137 -4.91 41.78 -4.80
N ASP A 138 -3.79 42.39 -4.41
CA ASP A 138 -3.27 43.59 -5.11
C ASP A 138 -2.84 43.27 -6.54
N ARG A 139 -2.09 42.19 -6.74
CA ARG A 139 -1.59 41.80 -8.05
C ARG A 139 -2.70 41.46 -9.05
N PHE A 140 -3.78 40.86 -8.58
CA PHE A 140 -4.88 40.40 -9.43
C PHE A 140 -6.15 41.23 -9.30
N LYS A 141 -6.07 42.48 -8.81
CA LYS A 141 -7.21 43.40 -8.71
C LYS A 141 -7.94 43.62 -10.05
N GLY A 142 -7.23 43.50 -11.18
CA GLY A 142 -7.82 43.51 -12.52
C GLY A 142 -8.59 42.26 -12.92
N PHE A 143 -8.57 41.20 -12.10
CA PHE A 143 -9.27 39.94 -12.33
C PHE A 143 -10.22 39.61 -11.18
N PRO A 144 -11.30 40.41 -10.94
CA PRO A 144 -12.17 40.25 -9.77
C PRO A 144 -12.80 38.85 -9.69
N GLY A 145 -13.12 38.24 -10.84
CA GLY A 145 -13.65 36.88 -10.89
C GLY A 145 -12.67 35.80 -10.42
N LEU A 146 -11.37 36.04 -10.55
CA LEU A 146 -10.32 35.16 -10.02
C LEU A 146 -10.24 35.28 -8.49
N ILE A 147 -10.23 36.50 -7.98
CA ILE A 147 -10.21 36.76 -6.54
C ILE A 147 -11.44 36.14 -5.88
N GLN A 148 -12.64 36.43 -6.39
CA GLN A 148 -13.89 35.86 -5.88
C GLN A 148 -13.88 34.33 -5.87
N TYR A 149 -13.33 33.70 -6.90
CA TYR A 149 -13.22 32.25 -6.97
C TYR A 149 -12.27 31.70 -5.92
N ILE A 150 -11.05 32.23 -5.82
CA ILE A 150 -10.05 31.75 -4.87
C ILE A 150 -10.55 31.93 -3.44
N GLU A 151 -11.05 33.11 -3.10
CA GLU A 151 -11.54 33.41 -1.75
C GLU A 151 -12.81 32.63 -1.41
N GLY A 152 -13.80 32.64 -2.28
CA GLY A 152 -15.08 32.01 -2.01
C GLY A 152 -15.06 30.47 -2.08
N THR A 153 -14.12 29.90 -2.83
CA THR A 153 -14.07 28.44 -3.00
C THR A 153 -13.03 27.80 -2.10
N TRP A 154 -11.84 28.42 -1.94
CA TRP A 154 -10.69 27.78 -1.34
C TRP A 154 -10.23 28.38 -0.01
N LEU A 155 -10.09 29.71 0.08
CA LEU A 155 -9.50 30.29 1.28
C LEU A 155 -10.37 30.10 2.55
N GLY A 156 -11.67 29.85 2.40
CA GLY A 156 -12.54 29.39 3.49
C GLY A 156 -12.16 28.04 4.09
N HIS A 157 -11.38 27.24 3.34
CA HIS A 157 -10.92 25.91 3.76
C HIS A 157 -9.37 25.84 3.94
N ARG A 158 -8.69 26.99 4.01
CA ARG A 158 -7.22 27.10 4.05
C ARG A 158 -6.54 26.19 5.07
N GLU A 159 -7.15 25.99 6.23
CA GLU A 159 -6.61 25.16 7.31
C GLU A 159 -6.49 23.67 6.93
N LYS A 160 -7.19 23.26 5.86
CA LYS A 160 -7.21 21.87 5.39
C LYS A 160 -6.14 21.55 4.33
N PHE A 161 -5.44 22.57 3.79
CA PHE A 161 -4.49 22.32 2.69
C PHE A 161 -3.29 23.28 2.63
N VAL A 162 -3.26 24.36 3.42
CA VAL A 162 -2.11 25.29 3.44
C VAL A 162 -1.09 24.82 4.47
N SER A 163 0.20 24.82 4.09
CA SER A 163 1.30 24.26 4.87
C SER A 163 1.36 24.72 6.32
N CYS A 164 1.18 26.01 6.60
CA CYS A 164 1.28 26.51 7.98
C CYS A 164 0.24 25.92 8.96
N TRP A 165 -0.82 25.28 8.46
CA TRP A 165 -1.77 24.51 9.26
C TRP A 165 -1.54 23.01 9.11
N THR A 166 -1.35 22.52 7.88
CA THR A 166 -1.24 21.08 7.64
C THR A 166 0.07 20.51 8.17
N ASP A 167 1.14 21.30 8.18
CA ASP A 167 2.43 20.86 8.73
C ASP A 167 2.43 20.71 10.27
N LEU A 168 1.36 21.11 10.94
CA LEU A 168 1.13 20.83 12.37
C LEU A 168 0.41 19.49 12.60
N VAL A 169 -0.08 18.85 11.55
CA VAL A 169 -0.87 17.62 11.61
C VAL A 169 0.03 16.41 11.36
N LEU A 170 -0.18 15.36 12.16
CA LEU A 170 0.49 14.07 11.96
C LEU A 170 -0.17 13.32 10.79
N HIS A 171 0.30 13.57 9.58
CA HIS A 171 -0.23 12.98 8.34
C HIS A 171 0.76 12.04 7.63
N PHE A 172 1.95 11.82 8.19
CA PHE A 172 2.99 10.92 7.65
C PHE A 172 3.34 11.19 6.17
N GLY A 173 3.34 12.47 5.75
CA GLY A 173 3.62 12.88 4.36
C GLY A 173 2.43 12.75 3.40
N ASN A 174 1.25 12.36 3.86
CA ASN A 174 0.06 12.21 3.00
C ASN A 174 -0.67 13.56 2.88
N THR A 175 -0.53 14.22 1.75
CA THR A 175 -1.20 15.49 1.41
C THR A 175 -2.02 15.38 0.11
N THR A 176 -2.08 14.20 -0.49
CA THR A 176 -2.82 13.92 -1.72
C THR A 176 -3.58 12.60 -1.64
N THR A 177 -4.66 12.45 -2.40
CA THR A 177 -5.46 11.22 -2.52
C THR A 177 -4.83 10.17 -3.45
N CYS A 178 -3.56 10.33 -3.85
CA CYS A 178 -2.89 9.41 -4.78
C CYS A 178 -2.89 7.94 -4.30
N ARG A 179 -2.95 7.70 -2.98
CA ARG A 179 -3.04 6.35 -2.43
C ARG A 179 -4.35 5.66 -2.80
N VAL A 180 -5.47 6.34 -2.59
CA VAL A 180 -6.78 5.79 -2.93
C VAL A 180 -6.98 5.72 -4.44
N GLU A 181 -6.47 6.70 -5.20
CA GLU A 181 -6.47 6.63 -6.68
C GLU A 181 -5.67 5.44 -7.21
N SER A 182 -4.52 5.13 -6.58
CA SER A 182 -3.72 3.95 -6.92
C SER A 182 -4.48 2.65 -6.60
N ALA A 183 -5.20 2.60 -5.47
CA ALA A 183 -6.06 1.48 -5.10
C ALA A 183 -7.22 1.31 -6.10
N HIS A 184 -7.88 2.41 -6.52
CA HIS A 184 -8.89 2.40 -7.59
C HIS A 184 -8.34 1.81 -8.89
N ALA A 185 -7.12 2.19 -9.29
CA ALA A 185 -6.49 1.65 -10.50
C ALA A 185 -6.22 0.15 -10.36
N GLN A 186 -5.69 -0.28 -9.22
CA GLN A 186 -5.46 -1.69 -8.92
C GLN A 186 -6.77 -2.47 -8.95
N LEU A 187 -7.80 -2.00 -8.24
CA LEU A 187 -9.12 -2.64 -8.25
C LEU A 187 -9.67 -2.78 -9.66
N LYS A 188 -9.63 -1.73 -10.49
CA LYS A 188 -10.11 -1.77 -11.88
C LYS A 188 -9.36 -2.77 -12.75
N GLN A 189 -8.06 -2.97 -12.52
CA GLN A 189 -7.29 -4.02 -13.19
C GLN A 189 -7.80 -5.43 -12.82
N TRP A 190 -8.10 -5.67 -11.53
CA TRP A 190 -8.64 -6.94 -11.07
C TRP A 190 -10.07 -7.19 -11.57
N LEU A 191 -10.89 -6.14 -11.63
CA LEU A 191 -12.25 -6.23 -12.15
C LEU A 191 -12.30 -6.58 -13.65
N ASN A 192 -11.32 -6.15 -14.43
CA ASN A 192 -11.20 -6.30 -15.89
C ASN A 192 -12.36 -5.66 -16.70
N SER A 193 -13.55 -5.53 -16.12
CA SER A 193 -14.72 -4.93 -16.74
C SER A 193 -15.62 -4.25 -15.70
N SER A 194 -16.48 -3.35 -16.15
CA SER A 194 -17.49 -2.67 -15.31
C SER A 194 -18.87 -3.36 -15.34
N THR A 195 -18.95 -4.58 -15.86
CA THR A 195 -20.23 -5.28 -16.11
C THR A 195 -20.51 -6.38 -15.08
N GLY A 196 -19.62 -6.59 -14.10
CA GLY A 196 -19.78 -7.58 -13.05
C GLY A 196 -20.94 -7.26 -12.10
N ALA A 197 -21.64 -8.28 -11.63
CA ALA A 197 -22.61 -8.19 -10.54
C ALA A 197 -21.88 -7.99 -9.19
N LEU A 198 -22.60 -7.66 -8.13
CA LEU A 198 -21.98 -7.28 -6.83
C LEU A 198 -21.21 -8.44 -6.20
N ASP A 199 -21.67 -9.67 -6.32
CA ASP A 199 -21.00 -10.89 -5.90
C ASP A 199 -19.63 -11.06 -6.58
N THR A 200 -19.58 -10.83 -7.89
CA THR A 200 -18.35 -10.86 -8.67
C THR A 200 -17.38 -9.75 -8.23
N VAL A 201 -17.89 -8.56 -7.97
CA VAL A 201 -17.09 -7.44 -7.45
C VAL A 201 -16.54 -7.79 -6.08
N TRP A 202 -17.38 -8.32 -5.19
CA TRP A 202 -16.98 -8.76 -3.85
C TRP A 202 -15.84 -9.76 -3.89
N THR A 203 -16.00 -10.86 -4.65
CA THR A 203 -14.97 -11.89 -4.78
C THR A 203 -13.63 -11.33 -5.27
N LYS A 204 -13.66 -10.37 -6.19
CA LYS A 204 -12.43 -9.73 -6.69
C LYS A 204 -11.81 -8.77 -5.69
N VAL A 205 -12.62 -8.02 -4.95
CA VAL A 205 -12.15 -7.16 -3.86
C VAL A 205 -11.49 -7.99 -2.76
N ASP A 206 -12.08 -9.12 -2.39
CA ASP A 206 -11.46 -10.04 -1.42
C ASP A 206 -10.07 -10.49 -1.89
N LYS A 207 -9.92 -10.91 -3.15
CA LYS A 207 -8.61 -11.26 -3.71
C LYS A 207 -7.60 -10.10 -3.66
N VAL A 208 -8.03 -8.86 -3.88
CA VAL A 208 -7.18 -7.67 -3.74
C VAL A 208 -6.70 -7.49 -2.30
N ILE A 209 -7.60 -7.65 -1.33
CA ILE A 209 -7.28 -7.54 0.10
C ILE A 209 -6.28 -8.62 0.51
N GLN A 210 -6.50 -9.87 0.11
CA GLN A 210 -5.58 -10.97 0.41
C GLN A 210 -4.19 -10.72 -0.18
N SER A 211 -4.13 -10.26 -1.43
CA SER A 211 -2.87 -9.87 -2.06
C SER A 211 -2.15 -8.75 -1.31
N GLN A 212 -2.90 -7.74 -0.86
CA GLN A 212 -2.32 -6.65 -0.05
C GLN A 212 -1.78 -7.16 1.29
N LEU A 213 -2.49 -8.06 1.97
CA LEU A 213 -2.05 -8.62 3.25
C LEU A 213 -0.74 -9.37 3.11
N ILE A 214 -0.57 -10.17 2.04
CA ILE A 214 0.69 -10.87 1.74
C ILE A 214 1.83 -9.86 1.55
N ASP A 215 1.63 -8.83 0.72
CA ASP A 215 2.65 -7.80 0.48
C ASP A 215 2.99 -7.01 1.75
N ILE A 216 2.00 -6.72 2.59
CA ILE A 216 2.18 -6.02 3.86
C ILE A 216 2.99 -6.89 4.83
N ARG A 217 2.58 -8.14 5.05
CA ARG A 217 3.31 -9.08 5.93
C ARG A 217 4.76 -9.18 5.52
N LYS A 218 5.01 -9.41 4.25
CA LYS A 218 6.37 -9.45 3.71
C LYS A 218 7.18 -8.20 4.06
N THR A 219 6.65 -7.00 3.80
CA THR A 219 7.41 -5.76 4.04
C THR A 219 7.62 -5.45 5.52
N LEU A 220 6.68 -5.83 6.39
CA LEU A 220 6.84 -5.74 7.83
C LEU A 220 7.93 -6.68 8.31
N GLU A 221 7.92 -7.92 7.82
CA GLU A 221 8.90 -8.93 8.16
C GLU A 221 10.29 -8.58 7.63
N ASP A 222 10.41 -8.10 6.40
CA ASP A 222 11.67 -7.58 5.87
C ASP A 222 12.26 -6.51 6.80
N SER A 223 11.41 -5.62 7.35
CA SER A 223 11.86 -4.58 8.29
C SER A 223 12.34 -5.14 9.63
N ARG A 224 11.83 -6.29 10.06
CA ARG A 224 12.24 -6.97 11.30
C ARG A 224 13.50 -7.79 11.15
N ARG A 225 13.72 -8.39 9.99
CA ARG A 225 14.75 -9.43 9.78
C ARG A 225 15.95 -8.95 8.97
N THR A 226 15.83 -7.88 8.20
CA THR A 226 16.89 -7.42 7.33
C THR A 226 17.41 -6.04 7.73
N ILE A 227 18.70 -5.82 7.55
CA ILE A 227 19.33 -4.52 7.79
C ILE A 227 20.08 -4.13 6.51
N GLY A 228 19.64 -3.07 5.86
CA GLY A 228 20.35 -2.49 4.71
C GLY A 228 21.78 -2.06 5.09
N VAL A 229 22.73 -2.22 4.19
CA VAL A 229 24.15 -1.94 4.44
C VAL A 229 24.38 -0.53 5.03
N HIS A 230 23.68 0.48 4.51
CA HIS A 230 23.83 1.88 4.96
C HIS A 230 23.07 2.23 6.25
N ARG A 231 22.45 1.25 6.90
CA ARG A 231 21.70 1.38 8.15
C ARG A 231 22.30 0.50 9.26
N ARG A 232 23.48 -0.08 9.00
CA ARG A 232 24.24 -0.85 9.99
C ARG A 232 25.12 0.08 10.80
N GLY A 233 25.11 -0.11 12.13
CA GLY A 233 25.93 0.67 13.03
C GLY A 233 25.39 2.06 13.31
N PHE A 234 26.26 2.89 13.89
CA PHE A 234 25.93 4.26 14.30
C PHE A 234 25.41 5.14 13.12
N PRO A 235 24.36 5.91 13.35
CA PRO A 235 23.59 6.12 14.59
C PRO A 235 22.33 5.24 14.73
N PHE A 236 22.17 4.17 13.90
CA PHE A 236 20.94 3.36 13.79
C PHE A 236 20.90 2.14 14.71
N ASP A 237 21.92 1.90 15.54
CA ASP A 237 22.08 0.66 16.32
C ASP A 237 20.84 0.27 17.13
N LYS A 238 20.15 1.23 17.75
CA LYS A 238 18.94 1.00 18.53
C LYS A 238 17.66 0.91 17.71
N LEU A 239 17.69 1.31 16.43
CA LEU A 239 16.53 1.36 15.55
C LEU A 239 16.43 0.16 14.61
N SER A 240 17.57 -0.43 14.26
CA SER A 240 17.63 -1.55 13.31
C SER A 240 16.76 -2.72 13.78
N CYS A 241 15.94 -3.27 12.87
CA CYS A 241 14.97 -4.33 13.13
C CYS A 241 13.84 -3.98 14.12
N ARG A 242 13.75 -2.74 14.60
CA ARG A 242 12.73 -2.26 15.52
C ARG A 242 11.79 -1.23 14.92
N VAL A 243 12.22 -0.56 13.86
CA VAL A 243 11.39 0.39 13.09
C VAL A 243 11.37 0.00 11.62
N SER A 244 10.35 0.44 10.90
CA SER A 244 10.21 0.12 9.49
C SER A 244 11.39 0.66 8.66
N HIS A 245 11.73 -0.03 7.58
CA HIS A 245 12.73 0.43 6.63
C HIS A 245 12.40 1.82 6.08
N TYR A 246 11.13 2.10 5.84
CA TYR A 246 10.69 3.40 5.36
C TYR A 246 10.98 4.53 6.38
N CYS A 247 10.78 4.27 7.68
CA CYS A 247 11.16 5.22 8.74
C CYS A 247 12.68 5.47 8.73
N LEU A 248 13.49 4.40 8.60
CA LEU A 248 14.95 4.54 8.51
C LEU A 248 15.39 5.36 7.29
N ASP A 249 14.65 5.25 6.17
CA ASP A 249 14.91 6.08 4.97
C ASP A 249 14.58 7.56 5.21
N LEU A 250 13.49 7.83 5.90
CA LEU A 250 13.14 9.21 6.29
C LEU A 250 14.21 9.81 7.20
N ILE A 251 14.67 9.07 8.21
CA ILE A 251 15.76 9.50 9.10
C ILE A 251 17.07 9.68 8.31
N SER A 252 17.37 8.79 7.37
CA SER A 252 18.55 8.92 6.51
C SER A 252 18.51 10.17 5.64
N LYS A 253 17.32 10.61 5.20
CA LYS A 253 17.13 11.88 4.50
C LYS A 253 17.40 13.09 5.42
N GLU A 254 16.94 13.03 6.65
CA GLU A 254 17.20 14.10 7.64
C GLU A 254 18.68 14.13 8.04
N LEU A 255 19.38 12.98 8.14
CA LEU A 255 20.83 12.94 8.35
C LEU A 255 21.62 13.55 7.18
N ARG A 256 21.16 13.37 5.94
CA ARG A 256 21.75 14.05 4.78
C ARG A 256 21.52 15.55 4.86
N ARG A 257 20.29 15.97 5.11
CA ARG A 257 19.93 17.39 5.29
C ARG A 257 20.74 18.04 6.43
N MET A 258 20.97 17.32 7.53
CA MET A 258 21.81 17.79 8.63
C MET A 258 23.23 18.19 8.18
N ARG A 259 23.83 17.43 7.25
CA ARG A 259 25.18 17.74 6.73
C ARG A 259 25.23 19.00 5.86
N GLU A 260 24.10 19.37 5.26
CA GLU A 260 23.96 20.54 4.38
C GLU A 260 23.58 21.82 5.14
N LEU A 261 23.08 21.71 6.37
CA LEU A 261 22.70 22.86 7.18
C LEU A 261 23.92 23.52 7.82
N SER A 262 24.00 24.85 7.72
CA SER A 262 25.00 25.66 8.45
C SER A 262 24.73 25.62 9.96
N THR A 263 25.80 25.84 10.75
CA THR A 263 25.77 25.74 12.22
C THR A 263 24.85 26.75 12.90
N ASP A 264 24.51 27.84 12.25
CA ASP A 264 23.81 29.00 12.84
C ASP A 264 22.25 28.81 12.89
N VAL A 265 21.72 27.73 12.34
CA VAL A 265 20.26 27.50 12.17
C VAL A 265 19.62 26.79 13.37
N TYR A 266 20.39 26.38 14.39
CA TYR A 266 19.93 25.45 15.42
C TYR A 266 19.02 26.04 16.49
N ASP A 267 19.09 27.31 16.76
CA ASP A 267 18.35 27.96 17.86
C ASP A 267 16.83 28.13 17.58
N ARG A 268 16.40 28.00 16.33
CA ARG A 268 14.99 28.08 15.93
C ARG A 268 14.66 27.06 14.86
N CYS A 269 14.51 25.80 15.27
CA CYS A 269 14.17 24.73 14.36
C CYS A 269 12.74 24.87 13.80
N GLY A 270 12.62 25.24 12.52
CA GLY A 270 11.36 25.23 11.75
C GLY A 270 11.10 23.92 11.00
N CYS A 271 11.64 22.80 11.47
CA CYS A 271 11.54 21.52 10.76
C CYS A 271 10.16 20.88 10.94
N VAL A 272 9.43 20.70 9.85
CA VAL A 272 8.07 20.13 9.84
C VAL A 272 8.03 18.61 10.02
N VAL A 273 9.15 17.90 9.82
CA VAL A 273 9.18 16.43 9.91
C VAL A 273 8.83 15.94 11.30
N ARG A 274 9.14 16.74 12.34
CA ARG A 274 8.83 16.41 13.73
C ARG A 274 7.33 16.38 14.00
N SER A 275 6.59 17.34 13.47
CA SER A 275 5.13 17.41 13.60
C SER A 275 4.43 16.43 12.65
N THR A 276 4.87 16.35 11.41
CA THR A 276 4.16 15.59 10.35
C THR A 276 4.45 14.09 10.36
N HIS A 277 5.62 13.65 10.88
CA HIS A 277 6.04 12.24 10.89
C HIS A 277 6.42 11.74 12.28
N GLN A 278 6.64 12.64 13.25
CA GLN A 278 7.15 12.33 14.59
C GLN A 278 8.39 11.43 14.57
N ILE A 279 9.39 11.85 13.80
CA ILE A 279 10.75 11.34 13.79
C ILE A 279 11.71 12.49 14.04
N PRO A 280 12.97 12.23 14.49
CA PRO A 280 13.95 13.27 14.71
C PRO A 280 14.25 14.06 13.43
N CYS A 281 14.24 15.38 13.54
CA CYS A 281 14.61 16.26 12.44
C CYS A 281 16.14 16.44 12.35
N ALA A 282 16.61 17.05 11.26
CA ALA A 282 18.03 17.31 11.03
C ALA A 282 18.72 18.05 12.20
N CYS A 283 18.01 18.97 12.86
CA CYS A 283 18.54 19.72 14.01
C CYS A 283 18.72 18.83 15.26
N GLU A 284 17.71 18.02 15.58
CA GLU A 284 17.78 17.05 16.69
C GLU A 284 18.85 15.98 16.42
N LEU A 285 18.95 15.50 15.18
CA LEU A 285 19.95 14.52 14.78
C LEU A 285 21.38 15.03 14.92
N ARG A 286 21.62 16.32 14.74
CA ARG A 286 22.93 16.93 14.96
C ARG A 286 23.38 16.73 16.41
N ALA A 287 22.53 17.08 17.37
CA ALA A 287 22.83 16.92 18.78
C ALA A 287 23.08 15.44 19.15
N VAL A 288 22.32 14.50 18.55
CA VAL A 288 22.51 13.07 18.73
C VAL A 288 23.85 12.61 18.18
N VAL A 289 24.22 13.02 16.96
CA VAL A 289 25.49 12.64 16.33
C VAL A 289 26.67 13.25 17.09
N ASP A 290 26.60 14.53 17.46
CA ASP A 290 27.67 15.21 18.17
C ASP A 290 27.91 14.64 19.59
N SER A 291 26.87 14.10 20.22
CA SER A 291 26.99 13.40 21.51
C SER A 291 27.56 11.99 21.42
N GLY A 292 27.73 11.42 20.21
CA GLY A 292 28.17 10.05 19.98
C GLY A 292 27.17 8.97 20.42
N ASN A 293 25.91 9.36 20.73
CA ASN A 293 24.87 8.42 21.16
C ASN A 293 24.04 7.94 19.95
N PRO A 294 23.60 6.68 19.93
CA PRO A 294 22.67 6.20 18.90
C PRO A 294 21.30 6.86 19.08
N ILE A 295 20.54 6.96 17.97
CA ILE A 295 19.17 7.51 17.97
C ILE A 295 18.30 6.64 18.89
N SER A 296 17.63 7.28 19.89
CA SER A 296 16.74 6.57 20.81
C SER A 296 15.45 6.15 20.12
N LEU A 297 14.96 4.96 20.47
CA LEU A 297 13.63 4.50 20.03
C LEU A 297 12.51 5.39 20.54
N ASP A 298 12.65 6.00 21.72
CA ASP A 298 11.66 6.92 22.31
C ASP A 298 11.47 8.20 21.49
N SER A 299 12.44 8.55 20.63
CA SER A 299 12.31 9.69 19.73
C SER A 299 11.46 9.40 18.49
N ILE A 300 11.02 8.14 18.32
CA ILE A 300 10.30 7.64 17.15
C ILE A 300 8.84 7.38 17.53
N HIS A 301 7.89 7.86 16.71
CA HIS A 301 6.47 7.59 16.94
C HIS A 301 6.17 6.08 16.92
N PRO A 302 5.34 5.57 17.85
CA PRO A 302 5.01 4.13 17.94
C PRO A 302 4.42 3.53 16.66
N PHE A 303 3.83 4.34 15.78
CA PHE A 303 3.38 3.88 14.47
C PHE A 303 4.51 3.19 13.68
N TRP A 304 5.72 3.75 13.69
CA TRP A 304 6.86 3.23 12.93
C TRP A 304 7.44 1.93 13.46
N THR A 305 7.10 1.58 14.71
CA THR A 305 7.54 0.33 15.37
C THR A 305 6.53 -0.81 15.26
N LYS A 306 5.34 -0.56 14.70
CA LYS A 306 4.31 -1.59 14.50
C LYS A 306 4.65 -2.46 13.30
N LEU A 307 5.52 -3.44 13.49
CA LEU A 307 6.02 -4.33 12.45
C LEU A 307 5.35 -5.73 12.47
N VAL A 308 4.28 -5.89 13.23
CA VAL A 308 3.50 -7.15 13.33
C VAL A 308 2.03 -6.81 13.14
N ILE A 309 1.32 -7.66 12.43
CA ILE A 309 -0.14 -7.62 12.34
C ILE A 309 -0.68 -8.37 13.56
N LEU A 310 -1.52 -7.73 14.37
CA LEU A 310 -2.19 -8.38 15.49
C LEU A 310 -3.09 -9.50 14.95
N GLY A 311 -2.92 -10.71 15.46
CA GLY A 311 -3.56 -11.93 14.96
C GLY A 311 -2.59 -12.94 14.35
N ASP A 312 -1.40 -12.51 13.94
CA ASP A 312 -0.34 -13.43 13.53
C ASP A 312 0.30 -14.01 14.81
N GLY A 313 -0.19 -15.12 15.29
CA GLY A 313 0.36 -15.82 16.47
C GLY A 313 -0.53 -15.82 17.72
N LEU A 314 -1.75 -15.32 17.66
CA LEU A 314 -2.77 -15.76 18.60
C LEU A 314 -3.16 -17.18 18.20
N ASP A 315 -2.73 -18.08 19.06
CA ASP A 315 -3.07 -19.51 19.03
C ASP A 315 -4.59 -19.65 18.83
N THR A 316 -5.04 -19.97 17.62
CA THR A 316 -6.46 -20.25 17.34
C THR A 316 -6.88 -21.60 17.92
N SER A 317 -5.99 -22.31 18.62
CA SER A 317 -6.31 -23.50 19.39
C SER A 317 -6.95 -23.17 20.75
N ALA A 318 -6.80 -21.94 21.26
CA ALA A 318 -7.65 -21.42 22.30
C ALA A 318 -8.91 -20.83 21.62
N GLN A 319 -9.88 -21.69 21.31
CA GLN A 319 -11.26 -21.21 21.34
C GLN A 319 -11.41 -20.51 22.69
N PRO A 320 -11.74 -19.20 22.73
CA PRO A 320 -12.09 -18.63 24.02
C PRO A 320 -13.23 -19.47 24.53
N ASP A 321 -12.97 -20.06 25.69
CA ASP A 321 -14.00 -20.76 26.43
C ASP A 321 -15.01 -19.69 26.84
N PHE A 322 -16.03 -19.49 25.99
CA PHE A 322 -17.11 -18.51 26.22
C PHE A 322 -17.95 -18.84 27.45
N ALA A 323 -17.61 -19.92 28.16
CA ALA A 323 -18.32 -20.38 29.35
C ALA A 323 -17.99 -19.58 30.65
N GLY A 324 -17.17 -18.53 30.60
CA GLY A 324 -16.76 -17.85 31.85
C GLY A 324 -16.57 -16.34 31.80
N PHE A 325 -16.54 -15.68 30.67
CA PHE A 325 -16.42 -14.23 30.58
C PHE A 325 -17.78 -13.61 30.22
N GLN A 326 -18.52 -13.22 31.26
CA GLN A 326 -19.52 -12.15 31.10
C GLN A 326 -18.71 -10.85 30.94
N THR A 327 -18.52 -10.40 29.71
CA THR A 327 -17.96 -9.08 29.45
C THR A 327 -18.98 -8.01 29.85
N GLU A 328 -18.52 -6.78 30.11
CA GLU A 328 -19.43 -5.64 30.38
C GLU A 328 -20.49 -5.51 29.27
N GLU A 329 -20.14 -5.87 28.02
CA GLU A 329 -21.06 -5.87 26.90
C GLU A 329 -22.18 -6.93 27.02
N HIS A 330 -21.89 -8.11 27.57
CA HIS A 330 -22.92 -9.13 27.82
C HIS A 330 -23.88 -8.66 28.89
N GLN A 331 -23.36 -8.07 29.97
CA GLN A 331 -24.18 -7.54 31.03
C GLN A 331 -25.04 -6.37 30.54
N TYR A 332 -24.45 -5.44 29.79
CA TYR A 332 -25.17 -4.34 29.16
C TYR A 332 -26.24 -4.84 28.17
N PHE A 333 -25.96 -5.88 27.39
CA PHE A 333 -26.95 -6.47 26.48
C PHE A 333 -28.13 -7.07 27.24
N HIS A 334 -27.89 -7.73 28.36
CA HIS A 334 -28.96 -8.26 29.21
C HIS A 334 -29.82 -7.13 29.79
N GLU A 335 -29.21 -6.07 30.30
CA GLU A 335 -29.92 -4.91 30.80
C GLU A 335 -30.81 -4.25 29.74
N VAL A 336 -30.25 -4.06 28.53
CA VAL A 336 -31.01 -3.52 27.38
C VAL A 336 -32.12 -4.47 26.94
N ALA A 337 -31.88 -5.79 26.93
CA ALA A 337 -32.90 -6.78 26.60
C ALA A 337 -34.06 -6.76 27.61
N ASP A 338 -33.77 -6.67 28.90
CA ASP A 338 -34.76 -6.56 29.96
C ASP A 338 -35.57 -5.28 29.82
N GLU A 339 -34.92 -4.14 29.54
CA GLU A 339 -35.61 -2.89 29.27
C GLU A 339 -36.54 -2.98 28.05
N VAL A 340 -36.09 -3.59 26.96
CA VAL A 340 -36.85 -3.79 25.74
C VAL A 340 -38.10 -4.62 26.00
N MET A 341 -38.00 -5.66 26.85
CA MET A 341 -39.13 -6.53 27.19
C MET A 341 -40.24 -5.81 27.97
N THR A 342 -39.97 -4.64 28.56
CA THR A 342 -40.98 -3.80 29.23
C THR A 342 -41.72 -2.84 28.26
N LYS A 343 -41.29 -2.72 27.00
CA LYS A 343 -41.87 -1.77 26.03
C LYS A 343 -43.17 -2.28 25.40
N ASP A 344 -43.87 -1.37 24.75
CA ASP A 344 -45.07 -1.69 24.00
C ASP A 344 -44.84 -2.77 22.93
N PRO A 345 -45.80 -3.66 22.66
CA PRO A 345 -45.67 -4.72 21.68
C PRO A 345 -45.28 -4.26 20.26
N SER A 346 -45.58 -3.01 19.88
CA SER A 346 -45.15 -2.46 18.59
C SER A 346 -43.66 -2.18 18.56
N VAL A 347 -43.10 -1.62 19.64
CA VAL A 347 -41.66 -1.36 19.81
C VAL A 347 -40.90 -2.68 19.89
N LEU A 348 -41.43 -3.66 20.62
CA LEU A 348 -40.87 -5.01 20.70
C LEU A 348 -40.74 -5.67 19.30
N ARG A 349 -41.78 -5.56 18.48
CA ARG A 349 -41.76 -6.09 17.10
C ARG A 349 -40.72 -5.40 16.25
N ASP A 350 -40.59 -4.09 16.35
CA ASP A 350 -39.59 -3.34 15.57
C ASP A 350 -38.16 -3.68 15.99
N ILE A 351 -37.88 -3.74 17.27
CA ILE A 351 -36.55 -4.14 17.79
C ILE A 351 -36.25 -5.60 17.41
N SER A 352 -37.23 -6.51 17.60
CA SER A 352 -37.05 -7.92 17.22
C SER A 352 -36.81 -8.08 15.71
N ARG A 353 -37.45 -7.26 14.88
CA ARG A 353 -37.17 -7.24 13.43
C ARG A 353 -35.75 -6.77 13.16
N ILE A 354 -35.28 -5.66 13.78
CA ILE A 354 -33.92 -5.15 13.61
C ILE A 354 -32.88 -6.17 14.06
N VAL A 355 -33.10 -6.81 15.21
CA VAL A 355 -32.19 -7.86 15.73
C VAL A 355 -32.17 -9.05 14.77
N ARG A 356 -33.32 -9.53 14.29
CA ARG A 356 -33.39 -10.64 13.33
C ARG A 356 -32.70 -10.30 12.01
N GLU A 357 -32.91 -9.09 11.49
CA GLU A 357 -32.24 -8.60 10.29
C GLU A 357 -30.71 -8.55 10.43
N ARG A 358 -30.23 -8.41 11.67
CA ARG A 358 -28.78 -8.41 11.97
C ARG A 358 -28.22 -9.81 12.16
N LEU A 359 -28.96 -10.70 12.80
CA LEU A 359 -28.52 -12.05 13.09
C LEU A 359 -28.69 -13.01 11.89
N HIS A 360 -29.70 -12.75 11.06
CA HIS A 360 -30.09 -13.57 9.91
C HIS A 360 -30.26 -12.73 8.64
N PRO A 361 -29.16 -12.11 8.15
CA PRO A 361 -29.23 -11.29 6.94
C PRO A 361 -29.65 -12.09 5.70
N GLU A 362 -29.49 -13.41 5.71
CA GLU A 362 -29.93 -14.33 4.67
C GLU A 362 -31.46 -14.44 4.52
N ASP A 363 -32.22 -14.15 5.58
CA ASP A 363 -33.69 -14.17 5.56
C ASP A 363 -34.28 -12.90 4.94
N LEU A 364 -33.46 -11.86 4.74
CA LEU A 364 -33.85 -10.67 4.02
C LEU A 364 -33.83 -11.00 2.53
N GLY A 365 -34.97 -11.08 1.92
CA GLY A 365 -35.08 -11.22 0.47
C GLY A 365 -34.51 -9.99 -0.23
N TYR A 366 -33.19 -9.86 -0.27
CA TYR A 366 -32.52 -8.77 -0.97
C TYR A 366 -32.85 -8.82 -2.45
N MET A 367 -33.58 -7.81 -2.92
CA MET A 367 -33.81 -7.65 -4.36
C MET A 367 -32.53 -7.12 -5.02
N GLU A 368 -32.18 -7.72 -6.16
CA GLU A 368 -31.08 -7.23 -6.98
C GLU A 368 -31.34 -5.77 -7.38
N PRO A 369 -30.38 -4.87 -7.24
CA PRO A 369 -30.54 -3.47 -7.64
C PRO A 369 -30.87 -3.35 -9.13
N GLU A 370 -31.74 -2.42 -9.50
CA GLU A 370 -32.09 -2.19 -10.91
C GLU A 370 -30.87 -1.75 -11.74
N VAL A 371 -30.68 -2.38 -12.89
CA VAL A 371 -29.61 -2.01 -13.84
C VAL A 371 -29.97 -0.70 -14.51
N LYS A 372 -29.23 0.36 -14.21
CA LYS A 372 -29.40 1.67 -14.84
C LYS A 372 -29.00 1.62 -16.32
N THR A 373 -29.97 1.49 -17.23
CA THR A 373 -29.75 1.28 -18.67
C THR A 373 -29.23 2.53 -19.42
N ASN A 374 -29.50 3.76 -18.94
CA ASN A 374 -29.28 5.00 -19.68
C ASN A 374 -28.46 6.04 -18.93
N VAL A 375 -27.22 5.74 -18.51
CA VAL A 375 -26.37 6.78 -17.94
C VAL A 375 -25.02 6.84 -18.65
N ARG A 376 -24.91 7.75 -19.61
CA ARG A 376 -23.63 8.29 -20.07
C ARG A 376 -23.18 9.35 -19.06
N GLY A 377 -22.43 8.97 -18.05
CA GLY A 377 -21.94 9.88 -17.02
C GLY A 377 -23.02 10.32 -16.02
N ARG A 378 -22.69 11.27 -15.16
CA ARG A 378 -23.58 11.87 -14.16
C ARG A 378 -24.84 12.43 -14.80
N PRO A 379 -26.05 12.22 -14.23
CA PRO A 379 -27.29 12.76 -14.76
C PRO A 379 -27.23 14.30 -14.94
N LYS A 380 -27.62 14.79 -16.11
CA LYS A 380 -27.79 16.23 -16.33
C LYS A 380 -28.89 16.74 -15.38
N GLY A 381 -28.52 17.58 -14.41
CA GLY A 381 -29.48 18.24 -13.53
C GLY A 381 -29.41 17.92 -12.05
N SER A 382 -28.57 16.99 -11.59
CA SER A 382 -28.34 16.85 -10.16
C SER A 382 -27.52 18.06 -9.66
N LYS A 383 -28.17 18.93 -8.88
CA LYS A 383 -27.54 20.06 -8.17
C LYS A 383 -26.69 19.56 -6.99
N SER A 384 -26.10 18.41 -7.08
CA SER A 384 -25.26 17.90 -6.02
C SER A 384 -23.82 18.25 -6.32
N THR A 385 -23.14 18.65 -5.31
CA THR A 385 -21.71 18.60 -5.01
C THR A 385 -20.84 18.35 -6.23
N LYS A 386 -20.14 19.36 -6.72
CA LYS A 386 -19.15 19.25 -7.79
C LYS A 386 -17.97 18.45 -7.26
N ARG A 387 -18.00 17.14 -7.51
CA ARG A 387 -16.83 16.28 -7.33
C ARG A 387 -15.92 16.43 -8.55
N ASP A 388 -14.64 16.62 -8.31
CA ASP A 388 -13.64 16.50 -9.35
C ASP A 388 -13.39 15.02 -9.67
N PRO A 389 -13.35 14.66 -10.96
CA PRO A 389 -13.05 13.30 -11.34
C PRO A 389 -11.63 12.91 -10.91
N SER A 390 -11.45 11.66 -10.50
CA SER A 390 -10.12 11.13 -10.20
C SER A 390 -9.20 11.19 -11.43
N ARG A 391 -7.88 11.18 -11.21
CA ARG A 391 -6.87 11.20 -12.28
C ARG A 391 -7.14 10.17 -13.37
N HIS A 392 -7.70 9.01 -13.03
CA HIS A 392 -8.02 7.93 -13.98
C HIS A 392 -9.28 8.25 -14.81
N GLU A 393 -10.20 9.04 -14.29
CA GLU A 393 -11.40 9.48 -15.00
C GLU A 393 -11.13 10.61 -16.00
N TYR A 394 -10.09 11.43 -15.75
CA TYR A 394 -9.65 12.47 -16.70
C TYR A 394 -9.17 11.91 -18.03
N LYS A 395 -8.53 10.75 -18.06
CA LYS A 395 -8.05 10.11 -19.30
C LYS A 395 -9.18 9.75 -20.27
N ASP A 396 -10.38 9.50 -19.74
CA ASP A 396 -11.56 9.14 -20.53
C ASP A 396 -12.32 10.36 -21.09
N ARG A 397 -11.96 11.59 -20.68
CA ARG A 397 -12.67 12.83 -21.02
C ARG A 397 -12.00 13.71 -22.07
N VAL A 398 -10.85 13.35 -22.59
CA VAL A 398 -10.20 14.11 -23.66
C VAL A 398 -10.98 13.86 -24.96
N PRO A 399 -11.69 14.87 -25.51
CA PRO A 399 -12.37 14.70 -26.80
C PRO A 399 -11.33 14.60 -27.91
N GLY A 400 -11.39 13.49 -28.65
CA GLY A 400 -10.93 13.39 -30.02
C GLY A 400 -9.53 13.91 -30.33
N ARG A 401 -8.49 13.15 -29.93
CA ARG A 401 -7.26 13.17 -30.71
C ARG A 401 -7.55 12.38 -32.00
N PRO A 402 -7.37 12.95 -33.21
CA PRO A 402 -7.53 12.19 -34.43
C PRO A 402 -6.61 10.97 -34.38
N LYS A 403 -7.13 9.82 -34.77
CA LYS A 403 -6.30 8.62 -34.97
C LYS A 403 -5.30 8.95 -36.08
N SER A 404 -4.11 9.36 -35.72
CA SER A 404 -3.00 9.46 -36.65
C SER A 404 -2.68 8.06 -37.14
N SER A 405 -2.76 7.90 -38.43
CA SER A 405 -2.29 6.74 -39.20
C SER A 405 -0.91 6.27 -38.71
N LYS A 406 -0.77 4.96 -38.58
CA LYS A 406 0.46 4.25 -38.29
C LYS A 406 1.66 4.83 -39.07
N ALA A 407 2.49 5.58 -38.39
CA ALA A 407 3.87 5.79 -38.81
C ALA A 407 4.72 4.71 -38.14
N GLN A 408 5.04 3.69 -38.89
CA GLN A 408 6.03 2.69 -38.55
C GLN A 408 7.39 3.39 -38.36
N LYS A 409 7.80 3.57 -37.09
CA LYS A 409 9.21 3.87 -36.81
C LYS A 409 9.89 2.55 -36.49
N ASN A 410 10.73 2.14 -37.41
CA ASN A 410 11.74 1.10 -37.22
C ASN A 410 12.49 1.38 -35.90
N ARG A 411 12.27 0.55 -34.91
CA ARG A 411 13.19 0.37 -33.79
C ARG A 411 13.92 -0.94 -34.01
N THR A 412 15.22 -0.85 -33.96
CA THR A 412 16.19 -1.92 -34.06
C THR A 412 15.81 -3.13 -33.20
N SER A 413 15.90 -4.27 -33.87
CA SER A 413 15.64 -5.62 -33.39
C SER A 413 16.44 -5.98 -32.12
N ALA A 414 15.76 -6.03 -30.95
CA ALA A 414 16.13 -6.85 -29.79
C ALA A 414 15.00 -6.98 -28.74
N SER A 415 13.82 -6.32 -28.89
CA SER A 415 12.78 -6.34 -27.85
C SER A 415 11.37 -6.71 -28.35
N ALA A 416 11.26 -7.37 -29.46
CA ALA A 416 9.97 -7.76 -30.06
C ALA A 416 9.54 -9.17 -29.63
N GLY A 417 9.18 -9.36 -28.35
CA GLY A 417 8.70 -10.67 -27.89
C GLY A 417 8.26 -10.77 -26.43
N LEU A 418 8.70 -9.89 -25.53
CA LEU A 418 8.39 -10.00 -24.11
C LEU A 418 7.04 -9.36 -23.76
N GLN A 419 5.99 -10.17 -23.71
CA GLN A 419 4.75 -9.77 -23.03
C GLN A 419 5.07 -9.55 -21.54
N ASN A 420 4.68 -8.39 -20.99
CA ASN A 420 4.95 -7.95 -19.61
C ASN A 420 6.38 -7.43 -19.32
N ALA A 421 7.17 -6.99 -20.30
CA ALA A 421 8.49 -6.39 -20.06
C ALA A 421 8.47 -5.16 -19.11
N GLU A 422 7.34 -4.47 -19.01
CA GLU A 422 7.14 -3.29 -18.12
C GLU A 422 7.15 -3.63 -16.61
N VAL A 423 7.06 -4.89 -16.23
CA VAL A 423 7.14 -5.31 -14.81
C VAL A 423 8.55 -5.75 -14.41
N ILE A 424 9.46 -5.92 -15.38
CA ILE A 424 10.86 -6.26 -15.13
C ILE A 424 11.61 -4.96 -14.78
N PRO A 425 12.39 -4.93 -13.67
CA PRO A 425 13.23 -3.77 -13.36
C PRO A 425 14.13 -3.39 -14.54
N GLY A 426 14.14 -2.11 -14.93
CA GLY A 426 14.80 -1.64 -16.13
C GLY A 426 16.28 -2.00 -16.24
N PHE A 427 16.99 -2.02 -15.11
CA PHE A 427 18.42 -2.38 -15.05
C PHE A 427 18.69 -3.89 -15.29
N LEU A 428 17.66 -4.75 -15.14
CA LEU A 428 17.77 -6.18 -15.42
C LEU A 428 17.44 -6.53 -16.87
N LEU A 429 16.73 -5.66 -17.61
CA LEU A 429 16.35 -5.93 -18.99
C LEU A 429 17.50 -6.36 -19.91
N PRO A 430 18.74 -5.84 -19.79
CA PRO A 430 19.85 -6.28 -20.60
C PRO A 430 20.25 -7.74 -20.39
N PHE A 431 19.88 -8.34 -19.26
CA PHE A 431 20.22 -9.70 -18.86
C PHE A 431 19.09 -10.70 -19.10
N VAL A 432 17.92 -10.26 -19.56
CA VAL A 432 16.75 -11.12 -19.74
C VAL A 432 16.81 -11.84 -21.07
N ASP A 433 16.84 -13.16 -21.01
CA ASP A 433 16.68 -14.01 -22.21
C ASP A 433 15.21 -14.31 -22.49
N GLU A 434 14.45 -14.69 -21.45
CA GLU A 434 13.06 -15.11 -21.60
C GLU A 434 12.26 -14.87 -20.31
N LEU A 435 10.98 -14.56 -20.45
CA LEU A 435 10.00 -14.54 -19.38
C LEU A 435 8.91 -15.58 -19.70
N VAL A 436 8.76 -16.56 -18.81
CA VAL A 436 7.78 -17.63 -18.95
C VAL A 436 6.66 -17.43 -17.93
N ASP A 437 5.45 -17.21 -18.42
CA ASP A 437 4.26 -17.10 -17.60
C ASP A 437 3.71 -18.50 -17.28
N VAL A 438 3.26 -18.71 -16.04
CA VAL A 438 2.68 -19.96 -15.55
C VAL A 438 1.21 -19.75 -15.20
N ARG A 439 0.46 -20.83 -15.03
CA ARG A 439 -0.97 -20.73 -14.70
C ARG A 439 -1.20 -20.05 -13.35
N GLY A 440 -2.05 -19.01 -13.32
CA GLY A 440 -2.42 -18.22 -12.15
C GLY A 440 -3.57 -18.82 -11.36
N ASP A 441 -3.38 -20.00 -10.76
CA ASP A 441 -4.38 -20.76 -10.00
C ASP A 441 -4.08 -20.84 -8.50
N GLY A 442 -3.25 -19.95 -7.99
CA GLY A 442 -2.78 -19.97 -6.59
C GLY A 442 -1.56 -20.87 -6.36
N ASN A 443 -1.20 -21.71 -7.33
CA ASN A 443 0.00 -22.54 -7.26
C ASN A 443 1.19 -21.94 -8.04
N CYS A 444 1.06 -20.72 -8.58
CA CYS A 444 2.03 -20.14 -9.52
C CYS A 444 3.48 -20.12 -8.99
N GLY A 445 3.72 -19.85 -7.71
CA GLY A 445 5.05 -19.92 -7.12
C GLY A 445 5.65 -21.32 -7.21
N PHE A 446 4.88 -22.33 -6.83
CA PHE A 446 5.31 -23.75 -6.94
C PHE A 446 5.41 -24.21 -8.39
N ARG A 447 4.59 -23.65 -9.30
CA ARG A 447 4.67 -23.92 -10.75
C ARG A 447 5.96 -23.39 -11.35
N VAL A 448 6.39 -22.17 -10.98
CA VAL A 448 7.68 -21.60 -11.41
C VAL A 448 8.83 -22.48 -10.97
N VAL A 449 8.83 -22.96 -9.71
CA VAL A 449 9.85 -23.87 -9.22
C VAL A 449 9.81 -25.21 -9.97
N ALA A 450 8.62 -25.78 -10.17
CA ALA A 450 8.44 -27.02 -10.92
C ALA A 450 8.99 -26.91 -12.34
N ASP A 451 8.71 -25.81 -13.02
CA ASP A 451 9.16 -25.55 -14.37
C ASP A 451 10.70 -25.44 -14.45
N HIS A 452 11.33 -24.76 -13.47
CA HIS A 452 12.79 -24.74 -13.37
C HIS A 452 13.43 -26.10 -13.07
N ILE A 453 12.77 -26.93 -12.25
CA ILE A 453 13.36 -28.19 -11.77
C ILE A 453 13.07 -29.34 -12.73
N TYR A 454 11.83 -29.47 -13.19
CA TYR A 454 11.36 -30.61 -13.96
C TYR A 454 11.10 -30.29 -15.45
N GLY A 455 11.12 -29.00 -15.82
CA GLY A 455 10.77 -28.57 -17.17
C GLY A 455 9.26 -28.63 -17.47
N ASP A 456 8.42 -28.81 -16.44
CA ASP A 456 6.96 -28.86 -16.57
C ASP A 456 6.28 -28.24 -15.34
N GLU A 457 5.58 -27.13 -15.55
CA GLU A 457 4.82 -26.43 -14.51
C GLU A 457 3.75 -27.30 -13.83
N LYS A 458 3.30 -28.37 -14.51
CA LYS A 458 2.28 -29.30 -13.98
C LYS A 458 2.79 -30.12 -12.79
N MET A 459 4.10 -30.21 -12.62
CA MET A 459 4.74 -30.92 -11.51
C MET A 459 4.71 -30.14 -10.18
N TRP A 460 3.92 -29.04 -10.10
CA TRP A 460 3.81 -28.20 -8.90
C TRP A 460 3.39 -28.97 -7.64
N GLY A 461 2.54 -30.00 -7.78
CA GLY A 461 2.12 -30.86 -6.65
C GLY A 461 3.30 -31.66 -6.08
N MET A 462 4.18 -32.18 -6.94
CA MET A 462 5.42 -32.84 -6.48
C MET A 462 6.37 -31.86 -5.80
N THR A 463 6.45 -30.63 -6.27
CA THR A 463 7.23 -29.58 -5.62
C THR A 463 6.72 -29.33 -4.19
N ARG A 464 5.41 -29.17 -4.01
CA ARG A 464 4.78 -29.00 -2.69
C ARG A 464 5.06 -30.18 -1.77
N MET A 465 4.87 -31.40 -2.26
CA MET A 465 5.10 -32.62 -1.50
C MET A 465 6.56 -32.73 -1.03
N ASN A 466 7.53 -32.45 -1.91
CA ASN A 466 8.94 -32.50 -1.57
C ASN A 466 9.28 -31.48 -0.46
N ILE A 467 8.72 -30.25 -0.55
CA ILE A 467 8.94 -29.22 0.46
C ILE A 467 8.34 -29.65 1.82
N ALA A 468 7.11 -30.14 1.83
CA ALA A 468 6.45 -30.60 3.05
C ALA A 468 7.20 -31.76 3.70
N ASN A 469 7.70 -32.71 2.89
CA ASN A 469 8.48 -33.85 3.36
C ASN A 469 9.82 -33.40 3.96
N GLU A 470 10.53 -32.47 3.34
CA GLU A 470 11.80 -31.94 3.87
C GLU A 470 11.60 -31.25 5.22
N ILE A 471 10.57 -30.37 5.33
CA ILE A 471 10.28 -29.69 6.60
C ILE A 471 9.91 -30.71 7.69
N SER A 472 9.11 -31.73 7.34
CA SER A 472 8.70 -32.78 8.27
C SER A 472 9.86 -33.67 8.70
N ALA A 473 10.78 -33.98 7.80
CA ALA A 473 11.95 -34.82 8.09
C ALA A 473 13.03 -34.11 8.90
N HIS A 474 13.13 -32.78 8.74
CA HIS A 474 14.20 -31.98 9.35
C HIS A 474 13.67 -30.73 10.08
N PRO A 475 12.72 -30.86 11.01
CA PRO A 475 12.04 -29.70 11.63
C PRO A 475 13.03 -28.75 12.31
N TYR A 476 14.07 -29.25 12.97
CA TYR A 476 15.09 -28.44 13.63
C TYR A 476 15.86 -27.50 12.70
N ARG A 477 15.94 -27.79 11.41
CA ARG A 477 16.62 -26.96 10.40
C ARG A 477 15.81 -25.71 10.07
N TYR A 478 14.49 -25.78 10.20
CA TYR A 478 13.53 -24.76 9.81
C TYR A 478 12.86 -24.07 11.01
N GLU A 479 13.24 -24.46 12.23
CA GLU A 479 12.75 -23.79 13.43
C GLU A 479 13.16 -22.32 13.45
N GLY A 480 12.19 -21.42 13.65
CA GLY A 480 12.40 -19.97 13.59
C GLY A 480 12.43 -19.36 12.17
N ILE A 481 12.30 -20.18 11.11
CA ILE A 481 12.14 -19.68 9.73
C ILE A 481 10.68 -19.39 9.44
N PHE A 482 9.79 -20.31 9.76
CA PHE A 482 8.35 -20.14 9.53
C PHE A 482 7.71 -19.39 10.69
N ILE A 483 7.10 -18.23 10.39
CA ILE A 483 6.49 -17.34 11.40
C ILE A 483 5.26 -18.00 12.02
N ASP A 484 4.42 -18.61 11.17
CA ASP A 484 3.18 -19.31 11.59
C ASP A 484 3.45 -20.68 12.23
N GLY A 485 4.73 -21.05 12.38
CA GLY A 485 5.17 -22.33 12.88
C GLY A 485 5.21 -23.43 11.82
N LEU A 486 5.99 -24.48 12.10
CA LEU A 486 6.27 -25.57 11.15
C LEU A 486 5.00 -26.33 10.74
N GLN A 487 4.10 -26.58 11.68
CA GLN A 487 2.87 -27.34 11.41
C GLN A 487 1.92 -26.59 10.48
N ALA A 488 1.78 -25.28 10.66
CA ALA A 488 0.97 -24.43 9.78
C ALA A 488 1.58 -24.38 8.37
N ALA A 489 2.91 -24.25 8.27
CA ALA A 489 3.63 -24.28 6.99
C ALA A 489 3.42 -25.62 6.26
N ILE A 490 3.58 -26.75 6.95
CA ILE A 490 3.37 -28.09 6.39
C ILE A 490 1.92 -28.20 5.88
N THR A 491 0.94 -27.82 6.68
CA THR A 491 -0.50 -27.90 6.29
C THR A 491 -0.78 -27.05 5.05
N ARG A 492 -0.25 -25.85 4.98
CA ARG A 492 -0.40 -24.94 3.82
C ARG A 492 0.27 -25.50 2.57
N ILE A 493 1.49 -26.01 2.71
CA ILE A 493 2.29 -26.53 1.60
C ILE A 493 1.74 -27.87 1.09
N SER A 494 1.16 -28.70 1.96
CA SER A 494 0.60 -30.03 1.60
C SER A 494 -0.72 -29.97 0.82
N TRP A 495 -1.09 -28.81 0.25
CA TRP A 495 -2.28 -28.70 -0.59
C TRP A 495 -2.17 -29.58 -1.84
N GLU A 496 -3.10 -30.55 -1.99
CA GLU A 496 -3.16 -31.50 -3.10
C GLU A 496 -4.32 -31.21 -4.09
N GLY A 497 -5.18 -30.24 -3.76
CA GLY A 497 -6.28 -29.82 -4.63
C GLY A 497 -5.79 -29.07 -5.87
N GLY A 498 -6.71 -28.72 -6.76
CA GLY A 498 -6.39 -27.94 -7.97
C GLY A 498 -6.12 -26.47 -7.68
N GLU A 499 -6.97 -25.55 -8.18
CA GLU A 499 -6.91 -24.14 -7.86
C GLU A 499 -7.06 -23.90 -6.35
N CYS A 500 -6.20 -23.04 -5.76
CA CYS A 500 -6.20 -22.80 -4.33
C CYS A 500 -6.33 -21.32 -3.97
N GLY A 501 -6.93 -21.08 -2.80
CA GLY A 501 -7.05 -19.75 -2.21
C GLY A 501 -5.74 -19.27 -1.58
N PRO A 502 -5.70 -17.99 -1.15
CA PRO A 502 -4.51 -17.34 -0.60
C PRO A 502 -3.88 -18.06 0.60
N SER A 503 -4.67 -18.74 1.40
CA SER A 503 -4.19 -19.53 2.56
C SER A 503 -3.22 -20.65 2.18
N TYR A 504 -3.17 -21.04 0.91
CA TYR A 504 -2.29 -22.09 0.38
C TYR A 504 -1.22 -21.56 -0.58
N TRP A 505 -1.11 -20.24 -0.74
CA TRP A 505 -0.10 -19.66 -1.62
C TRP A 505 1.30 -19.81 -1.06
N MET A 506 2.29 -19.77 -1.95
CA MET A 506 3.70 -19.73 -1.56
C MET A 506 3.99 -18.48 -0.72
N GLN A 507 4.53 -18.67 0.47
CA GLN A 507 5.04 -17.59 1.30
C GLN A 507 6.48 -17.27 0.90
N VAL A 508 6.66 -16.06 0.41
CA VAL A 508 7.97 -15.61 -0.04
C VAL A 508 8.88 -15.41 1.15
N LEU A 509 10.12 -15.79 0.98
CA LEU A 509 11.22 -15.99 1.87
C LEU A 509 11.15 -17.35 2.60
N ASP A 510 10.10 -17.63 3.37
CA ASP A 510 10.03 -18.82 4.22
C ASP A 510 10.06 -20.12 3.39
N ASP A 511 9.22 -20.24 2.37
CA ASP A 511 9.17 -21.43 1.50
C ASP A 511 10.42 -21.56 0.60
N LEU A 512 11.14 -20.47 0.36
CA LEU A 512 12.32 -20.50 -0.51
C LEU A 512 13.52 -21.19 0.16
N PHE A 513 13.60 -21.24 1.50
CA PHE A 513 14.67 -21.97 2.19
C PHE A 513 14.62 -23.49 1.99
N PRO A 514 13.48 -24.16 2.22
CA PRO A 514 13.40 -25.58 1.90
C PRO A 514 13.53 -25.84 0.39
N ILE A 515 13.00 -24.97 -0.49
CA ILE A 515 13.20 -25.10 -1.94
C ILE A 515 14.69 -25.07 -2.29
N ALA A 516 15.42 -24.06 -1.81
CA ALA A 516 16.86 -23.95 -2.05
C ALA A 516 17.60 -25.19 -1.56
N THR A 517 17.26 -25.70 -0.38
CA THR A 517 17.93 -26.83 0.28
C THR A 517 17.68 -28.15 -0.46
N ILE A 518 16.41 -28.48 -0.76
CA ILE A 518 16.03 -29.73 -1.43
C ILE A 518 16.67 -29.84 -2.82
N PHE A 519 16.58 -28.78 -3.59
CA PHE A 519 17.03 -28.78 -4.98
C PHE A 519 18.50 -28.36 -5.14
N ASN A 520 19.22 -28.16 -4.02
CA ASN A 520 20.58 -27.64 -4.00
C ASN A 520 20.75 -26.45 -4.97
N ALA A 521 19.84 -25.48 -4.88
CA ALA A 521 19.71 -24.37 -5.81
C ALA A 521 19.84 -23.02 -5.11
N ALA A 522 20.42 -22.03 -5.78
CA ALA A 522 20.28 -20.65 -5.37
C ALA A 522 18.92 -20.13 -5.91
N VAL A 523 18.05 -19.71 -5.03
CA VAL A 523 16.74 -19.13 -5.42
C VAL A 523 16.84 -17.61 -5.41
N ILE A 524 16.77 -17.02 -6.58
CA ILE A 524 16.85 -15.57 -6.78
C ILE A 524 15.42 -15.04 -6.93
N TYR A 525 14.96 -14.33 -5.93
CA TYR A 525 13.65 -13.71 -5.93
C TYR A 525 13.77 -12.23 -6.29
N ILE A 526 13.04 -11.82 -7.31
CA ILE A 526 13.02 -10.45 -7.83
C ILE A 526 11.62 -9.89 -7.66
N GLN A 527 11.52 -8.78 -6.94
CA GLN A 527 10.28 -8.03 -6.80
C GLN A 527 10.11 -7.10 -8.00
N GLY A 528 9.16 -7.40 -8.87
CA GLY A 528 8.77 -6.51 -9.96
C GLY A 528 8.02 -5.28 -9.48
N GLY A 529 8.15 -4.15 -10.20
CA GLY A 529 7.48 -2.90 -9.87
C GLY A 529 8.44 -1.70 -9.89
N THR A 530 8.30 -0.79 -8.93
CA THR A 530 9.19 0.38 -8.83
C THR A 530 10.59 -0.03 -8.38
N LEU A 531 11.61 0.77 -8.75
CA LEU A 531 13.00 0.53 -8.35
C LEU A 531 13.16 0.36 -6.83
N GLN A 532 12.46 1.16 -6.04
CA GLN A 532 12.45 1.03 -4.58
C GLN A 532 11.89 -0.33 -4.13
N GLN A 533 10.80 -0.80 -4.73
CA GLN A 533 10.24 -2.12 -4.40
C GLN A 533 11.24 -3.23 -4.73
N THR A 534 11.85 -3.18 -5.90
CA THR A 534 12.87 -4.15 -6.31
C THR A 534 14.07 -4.15 -5.34
N ARG A 535 14.56 -2.98 -4.97
CA ARG A 535 15.72 -2.80 -4.08
C ARG A 535 15.53 -3.43 -2.70
N PHE A 536 14.35 -3.24 -2.09
CA PHE A 536 14.13 -3.62 -0.70
C PHE A 536 13.43 -4.96 -0.52
N SER A 537 12.86 -5.50 -1.59
CA SER A 537 12.08 -6.73 -1.50
C SER A 537 12.60 -7.86 -2.39
N SER A 538 13.79 -7.71 -2.99
CA SER A 538 14.46 -8.79 -3.74
C SER A 538 15.60 -9.39 -2.91
N PHE A 539 15.78 -10.69 -3.00
CA PHE A 539 16.84 -11.40 -2.24
C PHE A 539 17.24 -12.70 -2.91
N THR A 540 18.42 -13.19 -2.54
CA THR A 540 18.99 -14.48 -2.96
C THR A 540 18.99 -15.43 -1.79
N VAL A 541 18.27 -16.53 -1.88
CA VAL A 541 18.24 -17.59 -0.87
C VAL A 541 19.13 -18.74 -1.31
N LEU A 542 20.08 -19.10 -0.46
CA LEU A 542 20.99 -20.23 -0.68
C LEU A 542 20.50 -21.44 0.15
N PRO A 543 20.91 -22.67 -0.19
CA PRO A 543 20.69 -23.85 0.65
C PRO A 543 21.16 -23.65 2.09
N LEU A 544 20.41 -24.16 3.05
CA LEU A 544 20.80 -24.16 4.47
C LEU A 544 21.78 -25.28 4.79
N HIS A 545 21.77 -26.34 3.98
CA HIS A 545 22.60 -27.51 4.07
C HIS A 545 22.89 -28.07 2.69
N SER A 546 24.06 -28.71 2.52
CA SER A 546 24.39 -29.48 1.32
C SER A 546 25.16 -30.73 1.69
N SER A 547 25.07 -31.75 0.84
CA SER A 547 25.94 -32.92 0.96
C SER A 547 27.39 -32.52 0.71
N GLU A 548 28.35 -33.20 1.34
CA GLU A 548 29.77 -32.93 1.20
C GLU A 548 30.30 -33.00 -0.24
N VAL A 549 29.53 -33.57 -1.15
CA VAL A 549 29.88 -33.69 -2.57
C VAL A 549 29.76 -32.36 -3.33
N HIS A 550 29.00 -31.40 -2.80
CA HIS A 550 28.71 -30.14 -3.51
C HIS A 550 29.49 -28.97 -2.89
N SER A 551 30.31 -28.30 -3.69
CA SER A 551 31.01 -27.06 -3.30
C SER A 551 30.25 -25.76 -3.61
N ARG A 552 29.13 -25.86 -4.31
CA ARG A 552 28.27 -24.72 -4.73
C ARG A 552 26.86 -25.21 -5.06
N PRO A 553 25.87 -24.31 -5.14
CA PRO A 553 24.55 -24.64 -5.69
C PRO A 553 24.65 -25.23 -7.09
N SER A 554 23.84 -26.25 -7.37
CA SER A 554 23.88 -26.98 -8.67
C SER A 554 23.19 -26.19 -9.78
N LYS A 555 22.28 -25.28 -9.43
CA LYS A 555 21.50 -24.45 -10.37
C LYS A 555 21.00 -23.16 -9.72
N GLU A 556 20.49 -22.27 -10.54
CA GLU A 556 19.82 -21.06 -10.11
C GLU A 556 18.34 -21.10 -10.52
N ILE A 557 17.44 -20.72 -9.63
CA ILE A 557 15.99 -20.59 -9.86
C ILE A 557 15.65 -19.13 -9.74
N VAL A 558 15.24 -18.49 -10.84
CA VAL A 558 14.90 -17.07 -10.83
C VAL A 558 13.39 -16.90 -10.88
N ILE A 559 12.84 -16.24 -9.86
CA ILE A 559 11.42 -16.01 -9.66
C ILE A 559 11.17 -14.51 -9.69
N LEU A 560 10.34 -14.04 -10.63
CA LEU A 560 9.87 -12.66 -10.66
C LEU A 560 8.44 -12.60 -10.11
N TYR A 561 8.22 -11.75 -9.13
CA TYR A 561 6.89 -11.50 -8.56
C TYR A 561 6.28 -10.21 -9.13
N ILE A 562 5.06 -10.32 -9.64
CA ILE A 562 4.29 -9.20 -10.19
C ILE A 562 3.30 -8.72 -9.14
N SER A 563 3.68 -7.69 -8.36
CA SER A 563 2.90 -7.17 -7.23
C SER A 563 1.45 -6.81 -7.61
N GLY A 564 1.25 -6.15 -8.73
CA GLY A 564 -0.07 -5.69 -9.17
C GLY A 564 -1.04 -6.83 -9.54
N ARG A 565 -0.55 -8.08 -9.68
CA ARG A 565 -1.34 -9.26 -10.04
C ARG A 565 -1.24 -10.38 -9.02
N ALA A 566 -0.43 -10.23 -7.95
CA ALA A 566 -0.09 -11.29 -7.00
C ALA A 566 0.29 -12.60 -7.69
N HIS A 567 1.21 -12.51 -8.66
CA HIS A 567 1.53 -13.60 -9.57
C HIS A 567 3.04 -13.79 -9.67
N PHE A 568 3.47 -15.05 -9.70
CA PHE A 568 4.86 -15.42 -9.92
C PHE A 568 5.05 -15.88 -11.36
N VAL A 569 6.17 -15.47 -11.96
CA VAL A 569 6.59 -15.89 -13.30
C VAL A 569 8.05 -16.32 -13.27
N ARG A 570 8.42 -17.22 -14.16
CA ARG A 570 9.80 -17.64 -14.35
C ARG A 570 10.54 -16.61 -15.19
N LEU A 571 11.75 -16.27 -14.76
CA LEU A 571 12.64 -15.38 -15.52
C LEU A 571 13.93 -16.15 -15.84
N ASN A 572 14.25 -16.23 -17.11
CA ASN A 572 15.54 -16.76 -17.58
C ASN A 572 16.47 -15.59 -17.82
N LEU A 573 17.63 -15.62 -17.18
CA LEU A 573 18.65 -14.57 -17.25
C LEU A 573 19.96 -15.14 -17.78
N GLN A 574 20.70 -14.29 -18.50
CA GLN A 574 22.05 -14.60 -19.01
C GLN A 574 23.02 -14.88 -17.87
N ASP A 575 24.07 -15.61 -18.12
CA ASP A 575 25.12 -15.87 -17.14
C ASP A 575 25.67 -14.56 -16.54
N ASN A 576 26.02 -14.61 -15.27
CA ASN A 576 26.60 -13.49 -14.52
C ASN A 576 25.68 -12.26 -14.32
N PHE A 577 24.35 -12.39 -14.47
CA PHE A 577 23.42 -11.33 -14.11
C PHE A 577 23.59 -10.89 -12.64
N PRO A 578 23.29 -9.61 -12.30
CA PRO A 578 23.38 -9.11 -10.93
C PRO A 578 22.34 -9.78 -10.02
N VAL A 579 22.73 -10.17 -8.81
CA VAL A 579 21.84 -10.85 -7.85
C VAL A 579 21.58 -10.01 -6.61
N PRO A 580 20.35 -10.01 -6.08
CA PRO A 580 20.02 -9.28 -4.87
C PRO A 580 20.71 -9.83 -3.61
N PRO A 581 20.67 -9.08 -2.49
CA PRO A 581 21.33 -9.47 -1.24
C PRO A 581 20.82 -10.80 -0.68
N ILE A 582 21.71 -11.50 0.05
CA ILE A 582 21.36 -12.72 0.79
C ILE A 582 20.72 -12.32 2.12
N PRO A 583 19.55 -12.90 2.50
CA PRO A 583 18.86 -12.59 3.73
C PRO A 583 19.70 -12.89 4.97
N THR A 584 19.57 -12.07 6.02
CA THR A 584 20.25 -12.30 7.30
C THR A 584 19.86 -13.65 7.92
N LEU A 585 18.63 -14.08 7.70
CA LEU A 585 18.09 -15.35 8.16
C LEU A 585 18.92 -16.55 7.65
N TRP A 586 19.43 -16.49 6.41
CA TRP A 586 20.33 -17.53 5.91
C TRP A 586 21.62 -17.64 6.73
N PHE A 587 22.21 -16.52 7.12
CA PHE A 587 23.43 -16.52 7.94
C PHE A 587 23.21 -17.08 9.35
N GLN A 588 21.98 -17.04 9.85
CA GLN A 588 21.60 -17.57 11.17
C GLN A 588 21.34 -19.07 11.14
N HIS A 589 20.77 -19.60 10.03
CA HIS A 589 20.29 -20.98 9.93
C HIS A 589 21.16 -21.90 9.06
N ARG A 590 22.15 -21.35 8.33
CA ARG A 590 23.06 -22.17 7.53
C ARG A 590 23.95 -23.05 8.41
N ASP A 591 24.19 -24.27 7.98
CA ASP A 591 25.16 -25.12 8.62
C ASP A 591 26.60 -24.96 8.04
N HIS A 592 27.55 -25.74 8.57
CA HIS A 592 28.94 -25.66 8.19
C HIS A 592 29.20 -26.06 6.73
N THR A 593 28.39 -26.92 6.13
CA THR A 593 28.58 -27.43 4.76
C THR A 593 28.41 -26.33 3.69
N VAL A 594 27.67 -25.27 4.00
CA VAL A 594 27.37 -24.16 3.08
C VAL A 594 27.91 -22.81 3.57
N GLN A 595 28.72 -22.81 4.64
CA GLN A 595 29.13 -21.60 5.35
C GLN A 595 29.77 -20.52 4.46
N SER A 596 30.55 -20.90 3.45
CA SER A 596 31.24 -19.99 2.53
C SER A 596 30.47 -19.67 1.23
N TRP A 597 29.33 -20.26 0.99
CA TRP A 597 28.65 -20.14 -0.31
C TRP A 597 28.20 -18.72 -0.67
N HIS A 598 27.99 -17.86 0.30
CA HIS A 598 27.69 -16.45 0.06
C HIS A 598 28.81 -15.70 -0.70
N THR A 599 30.08 -16.18 -0.60
CA THR A 599 31.23 -15.57 -1.30
C THR A 599 31.15 -15.80 -2.82
N LEU A 600 30.52 -16.89 -3.27
CA LEU A 600 30.32 -17.19 -4.69
C LEU A 600 29.49 -16.12 -5.43
N TYR A 601 28.68 -15.39 -4.69
CA TYR A 601 27.78 -14.36 -5.23
C TYR A 601 28.27 -12.93 -4.95
N ALA A 602 29.44 -12.73 -4.35
CA ALA A 602 29.92 -11.42 -3.89
C ALA A 602 29.96 -10.39 -5.04
N ASN A 603 30.62 -10.71 -6.15
CA ASN A 603 30.75 -9.80 -7.30
C ASN A 603 29.40 -9.44 -7.94
N ARG A 604 28.52 -10.43 -8.08
CA ARG A 604 27.18 -10.23 -8.67
C ARG A 604 26.28 -9.41 -7.74
N ARG A 605 26.49 -9.47 -6.44
CA ARG A 605 25.82 -8.62 -5.44
C ARG A 605 26.31 -7.19 -5.51
N GLU A 606 27.63 -6.98 -5.62
CA GLU A 606 28.19 -5.63 -5.80
C GLU A 606 27.67 -4.97 -7.09
N GLN A 607 27.54 -5.74 -8.17
CA GLN A 607 26.91 -5.27 -9.40
C GLN A 607 25.44 -4.85 -9.17
N TRP A 608 24.67 -5.66 -8.44
CA TRP A 608 23.30 -5.33 -8.08
C TRP A 608 23.22 -4.01 -7.31
N ASP A 609 24.02 -3.84 -6.27
CA ASP A 609 24.06 -2.65 -5.43
C ASP A 609 24.48 -1.40 -6.24
N SER A 610 25.44 -1.56 -7.16
CA SER A 610 25.89 -0.51 -8.06
C SER A 610 24.80 -0.07 -9.04
N LEU A 611 24.12 -1.00 -9.71
CA LEU A 611 23.09 -0.71 -10.70
C LEU A 611 21.84 -0.07 -10.07
N ILE A 612 21.46 -0.50 -8.88
CA ILE A 612 20.37 0.12 -8.14
C ILE A 612 20.74 1.53 -7.64
N GLY A 613 22.01 1.74 -7.25
CA GLY A 613 22.48 3.05 -6.81
C GLY A 613 22.68 4.07 -7.93
N MET A 614 22.85 3.62 -9.18
CA MET A 614 22.97 4.50 -10.37
C MET A 614 21.60 4.83 -10.99
N ALA A 615 20.56 4.11 -10.65
CA ALA A 615 19.21 4.28 -11.20
C ALA A 615 18.32 5.19 -10.34
N ASP A 616 18.81 5.66 -9.18
CA ASP A 616 18.24 6.72 -8.34
C ASP A 616 18.74 8.10 -8.84
#